data_7a08603d0f20ccd5f36b6d269460797a
#
_entry.id   7a08603d0f20ccd5f36b6d269460797a
#
_cell.length_a   1.000
_cell.length_b   1.000
_cell.length_c   1.000
_cell.angle_alpha   90.00
_cell.angle_beta   90.00
_cell.angle_gamma   90.00
#
_symmetry.space_group_name_H-M   'P 1'
#
loop_
_entity.id
_entity.type
_entity.pdbx_description
1 polymer ?
#
loop_
_entity_poly.entity_id
_entity_poly.type
_entity_poly.pdbx_seq_one_letter_code
_entity_poly.pdbx_strand_id
1 'polypeptide(L)'
;MSPERALAARTGRHCLLLPSNRLGLYLTLRHFCSPGQRLLMSPISADEILFLVLAAGLRPVIAPLSRRTGNIDPSLVDLTAVDAVLTTNLYGLPDDVEAFAGKTLIEDVAHAMETTVAGRPLGTFGEAGVFSLSKHPGAGSGGVLAVQDAATAKALEQARDRLLRPGALRAELVSVASSMARQVALRLDLVRPALALMRLLGMEEEREGYRIALRAPELAGALAQAPSLPAFDPWVRADLHTYRTSRGPLARWYQSRRLAKVEGERSRRLAGVRSLAALPGVAAGVLDQLDQPLFRVPLLVKERDRAIAALERRGVATGYLYDPPYDDYAPSFTEPSPAPAAARWWAAHVLPVDPLYAHRALPVLRDLVPA
;
A
#
# COMPACT_ATOMS: atom_id res chain seq x y z
N MET A 1 -24.39 -2.88 0.42
CA MET A 1 -23.92 -1.48 0.47
C MET A 1 -22.73 -1.34 -0.48
N SER A 2 -22.67 -0.27 -1.29
CA SER A 2 -21.53 -0.06 -2.20
C SER A 2 -20.25 0.32 -1.41
N PRO A 3 -19.04 0.11 -1.99
CA PRO A 3 -17.79 0.45 -1.32
C PRO A 3 -17.71 1.94 -0.94
N GLU A 4 -18.21 2.84 -1.79
CA GLU A 4 -18.24 4.29 -1.53
C GLU A 4 -19.09 4.60 -0.29
N ARG A 5 -20.27 4.03 -0.20
CA ARG A 5 -21.18 4.24 0.94
C ARG A 5 -20.61 3.65 2.24
N ALA A 6 -19.96 2.49 2.15
CA ALA A 6 -19.35 1.87 3.32
C ALA A 6 -18.21 2.74 3.90
N LEU A 7 -17.35 3.27 3.02
CA LEU A 7 -16.26 4.13 3.47
C LEU A 7 -16.73 5.55 3.82
N ALA A 8 -17.75 6.09 3.16
CA ALA A 8 -18.38 7.34 3.55
C ALA A 8 -18.97 7.26 4.97
N ALA A 9 -19.66 6.15 5.29
CA ALA A 9 -20.20 5.93 6.64
C ALA A 9 -19.07 5.83 7.71
N ARG A 10 -17.90 5.27 7.33
CA ARG A 10 -16.75 5.15 8.23
C ARG A 10 -16.00 6.47 8.43
N THR A 11 -15.79 7.22 7.36
CA THR A 11 -14.93 8.41 7.35
C THR A 11 -15.68 9.73 7.54
N GLY A 12 -16.99 9.74 7.32
CA GLY A 12 -17.79 10.98 7.25
C GLY A 12 -17.45 11.85 6.02
N ARG A 13 -16.74 11.29 5.02
CA ARG A 13 -16.27 12.02 3.84
C ARG A 13 -17.02 11.64 2.57
N HIS A 14 -16.92 12.48 1.54
CA HIS A 14 -17.36 12.15 0.18
C HIS A 14 -16.41 11.14 -0.43
N CYS A 15 -16.95 10.01 -0.89
CA CYS A 15 -16.19 8.87 -1.37
C CYS A 15 -16.43 8.59 -2.85
N LEU A 16 -15.34 8.36 -3.60
CA LEU A 16 -15.35 8.07 -5.03
C LEU A 16 -14.71 6.70 -5.29
N LEU A 17 -15.43 5.79 -5.95
CA LEU A 17 -14.88 4.49 -6.35
C LEU A 17 -13.93 4.64 -7.53
N LEU A 18 -12.81 3.93 -7.45
CA LEU A 18 -11.72 3.94 -8.43
C LEU A 18 -11.37 2.51 -8.87
N PRO A 19 -10.85 2.32 -10.08
CA PRO A 19 -10.35 1.02 -10.52
C PRO A 19 -9.15 0.53 -9.70
N SER A 20 -8.39 1.44 -9.07
CA SER A 20 -7.23 1.12 -8.23
C SER A 20 -6.91 2.24 -7.25
N ASN A 21 -6.19 1.90 -6.15
CA ASN A 21 -5.59 2.88 -5.25
C ASN A 21 -4.59 3.79 -5.99
N ARG A 22 -3.78 3.21 -6.91
CA ARG A 22 -2.79 3.95 -7.72
C ARG A 22 -3.40 5.13 -8.47
N LEU A 23 -4.54 4.94 -9.13
CA LEU A 23 -5.23 6.06 -9.80
C LEU A 23 -5.70 7.11 -8.80
N GLY A 24 -6.15 6.69 -7.61
CA GLY A 24 -6.54 7.61 -6.54
C GLY A 24 -5.38 8.48 -6.07
N LEU A 25 -4.25 7.88 -5.79
CA LEU A 25 -3.04 8.62 -5.40
C LEU A 25 -2.61 9.62 -6.48
N TYR A 26 -2.57 9.22 -7.75
CA TYR A 26 -2.25 10.16 -8.82
C TYR A 26 -3.23 11.34 -8.88
N LEU A 27 -4.53 11.07 -8.81
CA LEU A 27 -5.56 12.10 -8.86
C LEU A 27 -5.43 13.10 -7.71
N THR A 28 -5.18 12.62 -6.49
CA THR A 28 -4.99 13.49 -5.31
C THR A 28 -3.72 14.32 -5.42
N LEU A 29 -2.59 13.70 -5.80
CA LEU A 29 -1.33 14.40 -6.02
C LEU A 29 -1.49 15.52 -7.07
N ARG A 30 -2.21 15.26 -8.17
CA ARG A 30 -2.46 16.25 -9.22
C ARG A 30 -3.45 17.34 -8.84
N HIS A 31 -4.35 17.05 -7.89
CA HIS A 31 -5.36 18.02 -7.46
C HIS A 31 -4.85 18.96 -6.37
N PHE A 32 -4.14 18.41 -5.40
CA PHE A 32 -3.71 19.16 -4.21
C PHE A 32 -2.27 19.70 -4.29
N CYS A 33 -1.46 19.19 -5.24
CA CYS A 33 -0.08 19.62 -5.40
C CYS A 33 0.16 20.21 -6.80
N SER A 34 1.07 21.17 -6.86
CA SER A 34 1.55 21.76 -8.12
C SER A 34 2.84 21.08 -8.59
N PRO A 35 3.08 20.95 -9.92
CA PRO A 35 4.35 20.45 -10.43
C PRO A 35 5.55 21.21 -9.87
N GLY A 36 6.63 20.48 -9.58
CA GLY A 36 7.85 21.03 -8.97
C GLY A 36 7.85 21.09 -7.45
N GLN A 37 6.70 20.94 -6.79
CA GLN A 37 6.62 20.89 -5.33
C GLN A 37 7.35 19.66 -4.75
N ARG A 38 7.94 19.84 -3.57
CA ARG A 38 8.66 18.84 -2.80
C ARG A 38 7.69 18.05 -1.95
N LEU A 39 7.58 16.74 -2.25
CA LEU A 39 6.69 15.82 -1.54
C LEU A 39 7.50 14.89 -0.64
N LEU A 40 7.31 14.99 0.67
CA LEU A 40 7.85 14.03 1.64
C LEU A 40 7.15 12.68 1.52
N MET A 41 7.90 11.58 1.41
CA MET A 41 7.35 10.24 1.34
C MET A 41 8.22 9.21 2.03
N SER A 42 7.63 8.09 2.41
CA SER A 42 8.35 6.98 3.07
C SER A 42 9.46 6.40 2.17
N PRO A 43 10.65 6.06 2.73
CA PRO A 43 11.71 5.36 2.00
C PRO A 43 11.33 3.93 1.60
N ILE A 44 10.35 3.32 2.29
CA ILE A 44 9.90 1.95 2.08
C ILE A 44 8.40 1.94 1.77
N SER A 45 8.09 1.92 0.49
CA SER A 45 6.73 1.93 -0.04
C SER A 45 6.68 1.12 -1.34
N ALA A 46 5.48 0.86 -1.85
CA ALA A 46 5.31 0.17 -3.12
C ALA A 46 5.93 0.97 -4.27
N ASP A 47 6.63 0.27 -5.16
CA ASP A 47 7.41 0.89 -6.25
C ASP A 47 6.57 1.87 -7.06
N GLU A 48 5.34 1.50 -7.36
CA GLU A 48 4.41 2.30 -8.15
C GLU A 48 4.14 3.68 -7.54
N ILE A 49 4.25 3.81 -6.21
CA ILE A 49 3.99 5.10 -5.53
C ILE A 49 5.04 6.14 -5.92
N LEU A 50 6.32 5.75 -5.96
CA LEU A 50 7.38 6.65 -6.45
C LEU A 50 7.08 7.13 -7.86
N PHE A 51 6.70 6.22 -8.77
CA PHE A 51 6.41 6.58 -10.15
C PHE A 51 5.15 7.43 -10.29
N LEU A 52 4.17 7.29 -9.39
CA LEU A 52 3.00 8.18 -9.37
C LEU A 52 3.36 9.60 -8.93
N VAL A 53 4.27 9.75 -7.97
CA VAL A 53 4.79 11.05 -7.53
C VAL A 53 5.54 11.73 -8.68
N LEU A 54 6.42 11.00 -9.35
CA LEU A 54 7.15 11.49 -10.53
C LEU A 54 6.20 11.82 -11.69
N ALA A 55 5.21 10.97 -11.96
CA ALA A 55 4.19 11.19 -12.99
C ALA A 55 3.33 12.43 -12.71
N ALA A 56 3.14 12.79 -11.44
CA ALA A 56 2.47 14.04 -11.06
C ALA A 56 3.33 15.28 -11.25
N GLY A 57 4.61 15.11 -11.59
CA GLY A 57 5.58 16.20 -11.76
C GLY A 57 6.12 16.73 -10.43
N LEU A 58 6.02 15.95 -9.36
CA LEU A 58 6.50 16.31 -8.03
C LEU A 58 7.94 15.86 -7.82
N ARG A 59 8.61 16.45 -6.85
CA ARG A 59 9.97 16.10 -6.43
C ARG A 59 9.90 15.22 -5.17
N PRO A 60 10.19 13.91 -5.26
CA PRO A 60 10.16 13.03 -4.11
C PRO A 60 11.29 13.36 -3.13
N VAL A 61 10.95 13.67 -1.89
CA VAL A 61 11.88 13.85 -0.77
C VAL A 61 11.73 12.63 0.13
N ILE A 62 12.81 11.86 0.27
CA ILE A 62 12.77 10.63 1.06
C ILE A 62 12.90 10.95 2.55
N ALA A 63 11.91 10.52 3.31
CA ALA A 63 11.85 10.74 4.74
C ALA A 63 12.81 9.82 5.52
N PRO A 64 13.29 10.23 6.71
CA PRO A 64 13.84 9.30 7.68
C PRO A 64 12.76 8.36 8.19
N LEU A 65 13.17 7.15 8.60
CA LEU A 65 12.27 6.09 9.02
C LEU A 65 12.39 5.83 10.52
N SER A 66 11.26 5.72 11.19
CA SER A 66 11.17 5.29 12.58
C SER A 66 11.43 3.77 12.71
N ARG A 67 12.43 3.39 13.48
CA ARG A 67 12.69 1.98 13.80
C ARG A 67 11.60 1.31 14.64
N ARG A 68 10.69 2.10 15.23
CA ARG A 68 9.56 1.56 16.01
C ARG A 68 8.44 1.01 15.11
N THR A 69 8.13 1.74 14.03
CA THR A 69 6.92 1.51 13.22
C THR A 69 7.22 1.14 11.77
N GLY A 70 8.38 1.54 11.21
CA GLY A 70 8.68 1.48 9.79
C GLY A 70 8.00 2.59 8.98
N ASN A 71 7.37 3.55 9.63
CA ASN A 71 6.77 4.74 9.02
C ASN A 71 7.71 5.95 9.12
N ILE A 72 7.29 7.10 8.61
CA ILE A 72 8.06 8.34 8.63
C ILE A 72 8.36 8.73 10.09
N ASP A 73 9.60 9.16 10.35
CA ASP A 73 9.98 9.80 11.62
C ASP A 73 9.96 11.33 11.45
N PRO A 74 8.88 12.01 11.85
CA PRO A 74 8.76 13.45 11.64
C PRO A 74 9.74 14.25 12.51
N SER A 75 10.27 13.69 13.61
CA SER A 75 11.21 14.38 14.50
C SER A 75 12.56 14.66 13.83
N LEU A 76 12.88 13.95 12.75
CA LEU A 76 14.11 14.09 11.98
C LEU A 76 13.90 14.82 10.64
N VAL A 77 12.74 15.41 10.41
CA VAL A 77 12.37 16.11 9.17
C VAL A 77 12.28 17.62 9.41
N ASP A 78 12.93 18.39 8.56
CA ASP A 78 12.61 19.81 8.44
C ASP A 78 11.35 19.98 7.58
N LEU A 79 10.21 20.05 8.23
CA LEU A 79 8.92 20.22 7.57
C LEU A 79 8.80 21.56 6.83
N THR A 80 9.61 22.58 7.14
CA THR A 80 9.59 23.85 6.40
C THR A 80 10.14 23.70 5.00
N ALA A 81 10.98 22.69 4.78
CA ALA A 81 11.63 22.41 3.51
C ALA A 81 10.78 21.56 2.55
N VAL A 82 9.57 21.15 2.93
CA VAL A 82 8.67 20.35 2.07
C VAL A 82 7.30 21.01 1.94
N ASP A 83 6.66 20.83 0.78
CA ASP A 83 5.37 21.44 0.47
C ASP A 83 4.21 20.54 0.84
N ALA A 84 4.38 19.24 0.66
CA ALA A 84 3.34 18.23 0.87
C ALA A 84 3.91 16.95 1.49
N VAL A 85 3.03 16.13 2.07
CA VAL A 85 3.37 14.84 2.68
C VAL A 85 2.44 13.75 2.13
N LEU A 86 3.03 12.62 1.75
CA LEU A 86 2.32 11.38 1.45
C LEU A 86 2.67 10.34 2.52
N THR A 87 1.72 10.05 3.41
CA THR A 87 1.87 8.97 4.38
C THR A 87 1.62 7.61 3.75
N THR A 88 2.17 6.55 4.34
CA THR A 88 2.00 5.18 3.84
C THR A 88 1.22 4.30 4.82
N ASN A 89 1.20 4.64 6.11
CA ASN A 89 0.55 3.89 7.17
C ASN A 89 0.86 2.39 7.07
N LEU A 90 2.16 2.09 6.99
CA LEU A 90 2.69 0.81 6.57
C LEU A 90 2.26 -0.32 7.53
N TYR A 91 1.90 -1.46 6.98
CA TYR A 91 1.38 -2.63 7.73
C TYR A 91 0.05 -2.42 8.46
N GLY A 92 -0.52 -1.22 8.41
CA GLY A 92 -1.67 -0.79 9.22
C GLY A 92 -1.27 -0.03 10.48
N LEU A 93 0.04 0.14 10.73
CA LEU A 93 0.55 1.05 11.76
C LEU A 93 0.39 2.49 11.27
N PRO A 94 -0.18 3.41 12.07
CA PRO A 94 -0.35 4.79 11.64
C PRO A 94 1.00 5.51 11.52
N ASP A 95 1.13 6.37 10.51
CA ASP A 95 2.09 7.47 10.53
C ASP A 95 1.67 8.48 11.61
N ASP A 96 2.59 9.31 12.07
CA ASP A 96 2.29 10.42 12.97
C ASP A 96 1.61 11.57 12.19
N VAL A 97 0.35 11.32 11.81
CA VAL A 97 -0.41 12.22 10.93
C VAL A 97 -0.63 13.61 11.53
N GLU A 98 -0.62 13.72 12.87
CA GLU A 98 -0.81 14.99 13.59
C GLU A 98 0.44 15.87 13.50
N ALA A 99 1.63 15.28 13.40
CA ALA A 99 2.88 16.01 13.21
C ALA A 99 2.93 16.74 11.85
N PHE A 100 2.12 16.33 10.88
CA PHE A 100 2.04 16.96 9.55
C PHE A 100 0.96 18.04 9.44
N ALA A 101 0.37 18.46 10.54
CA ALA A 101 -0.63 19.54 10.56
C ALA A 101 -0.09 20.81 9.88
N GLY A 102 -0.92 21.43 9.04
CA GLY A 102 -0.53 22.63 8.26
C GLY A 102 0.22 22.34 6.96
N LYS A 103 0.50 21.08 6.61
CA LYS A 103 0.99 20.66 5.29
C LYS A 103 -0.15 20.09 4.45
N THR A 104 0.00 20.16 3.12
CA THR A 104 -0.85 19.36 2.23
C THR A 104 -0.58 17.89 2.50
N LEU A 105 -1.50 17.23 3.22
CA LEU A 105 -1.36 15.83 3.61
C LEU A 105 -2.25 14.93 2.76
N ILE A 106 -1.65 13.97 2.09
CA ILE A 106 -2.34 12.89 1.38
C ILE A 106 -2.07 11.59 2.12
N GLU A 107 -3.14 10.87 2.50
CA GLU A 107 -3.03 9.65 3.25
C GLU A 107 -3.20 8.42 2.34
N ASP A 108 -2.13 7.65 2.09
CA ASP A 108 -2.28 6.30 1.55
C ASP A 108 -2.72 5.35 2.69
N VAL A 109 -3.98 4.97 2.66
CA VAL A 109 -4.62 4.12 3.66
C VAL A 109 -4.77 2.68 3.13
N ALA A 110 -3.97 2.30 2.14
CA ALA A 110 -4.05 0.96 1.55
C ALA A 110 -3.86 -0.15 2.58
N HIS A 111 -2.96 0.03 3.53
CA HIS A 111 -2.68 -0.95 4.58
C HIS A 111 -3.46 -0.68 5.90
N ALA A 112 -4.09 0.48 6.05
CA ALA A 112 -4.64 0.95 7.32
C ALA A 112 -6.14 1.26 7.27
N MET A 113 -6.89 0.55 6.41
CA MET A 113 -8.33 0.79 6.18
C MET A 113 -9.16 0.81 7.45
N GLU A 114 -8.80 0.04 8.47
CA GLU A 114 -9.53 -0.07 9.73
C GLU A 114 -8.83 0.64 10.91
N THR A 115 -7.65 1.21 10.67
CA THR A 115 -6.86 1.86 11.72
C THR A 115 -7.44 3.23 12.09
N THR A 116 -7.37 3.55 13.37
CA THR A 116 -7.77 4.84 13.94
C THR A 116 -6.63 5.43 14.74
N VAL A 117 -6.57 6.75 14.82
CA VAL A 117 -5.69 7.52 15.73
C VAL A 117 -6.61 8.32 16.64
N ALA A 118 -6.50 8.13 17.95
CA ALA A 118 -7.39 8.74 18.95
C ALA A 118 -8.90 8.56 18.61
N GLY A 119 -9.28 7.39 18.09
CA GLY A 119 -10.66 7.07 17.70
C GLY A 119 -11.10 7.64 16.33
N ARG A 120 -10.29 8.49 15.70
CA ARG A 120 -10.56 9.07 14.39
C ARG A 120 -9.98 8.18 13.29
N PRO A 121 -10.75 7.79 12.24
CA PRO A 121 -10.26 6.95 11.16
C PRO A 121 -9.13 7.59 10.36
N LEU A 122 -8.09 6.81 10.01
CA LEU A 122 -7.12 7.22 9.00
C LEU A 122 -7.83 7.47 7.65
N GLY A 123 -7.25 8.37 6.86
CA GLY A 123 -7.86 8.89 5.64
C GLY A 123 -8.79 10.09 5.89
N THR A 124 -8.78 10.64 7.13
CA THR A 124 -9.56 11.83 7.49
C THR A 124 -8.73 12.98 8.04
N PHE A 125 -7.42 12.81 8.21
CA PHE A 125 -6.53 13.82 8.79
C PHE A 125 -6.05 14.83 7.74
N GLY A 126 -5.73 14.36 6.53
CA GLY A 126 -5.27 15.20 5.42
C GLY A 126 -6.38 15.66 4.47
N GLU A 127 -5.98 16.22 3.35
CA GLU A 127 -6.86 16.67 2.26
C GLU A 127 -7.64 15.49 1.65
N ALA A 128 -6.97 14.34 1.51
CA ALA A 128 -7.55 13.14 0.94
C ALA A 128 -7.01 11.87 1.58
N GLY A 129 -7.87 10.85 1.71
CA GLY A 129 -7.51 9.49 2.05
C GLY A 129 -7.76 8.54 0.88
N VAL A 130 -6.78 7.69 0.53
CA VAL A 130 -6.89 6.75 -0.59
C VAL A 130 -6.81 5.32 -0.08
N PHE A 131 -7.91 4.58 -0.22
CA PHE A 131 -8.09 3.22 0.28
C PHE A 131 -7.89 2.19 -0.82
N SER A 132 -7.35 1.03 -0.48
CA SER A 132 -7.20 -0.12 -1.40
C SER A 132 -8.20 -1.23 -1.07
N LEU A 133 -8.97 -1.64 -2.06
CA LEU A 133 -9.88 -2.81 -1.92
C LEU A 133 -9.15 -4.14 -2.17
N SER A 134 -7.91 -4.12 -2.66
CA SER A 134 -7.11 -5.34 -2.88
C SER A 134 -6.39 -5.85 -1.61
N LYS A 135 -6.23 -5.01 -0.61
CA LYS A 135 -5.49 -5.33 0.65
C LYS A 135 -6.42 -5.98 1.69
N HIS A 136 -6.91 -5.25 2.68
CA HIS A 136 -7.80 -5.79 3.71
C HIS A 136 -9.01 -6.55 3.13
N PRO A 137 -9.79 -6.01 2.19
CA PRO A 137 -10.92 -6.74 1.62
C PRO A 137 -10.49 -7.92 0.75
N GLY A 138 -9.31 -7.88 0.16
CA GLY A 138 -8.82 -8.92 -0.75
C GLY A 138 -9.70 -9.05 -2.00
N ALA A 139 -10.22 -7.95 -2.52
CA ALA A 139 -11.09 -7.93 -3.70
C ALA A 139 -10.32 -7.97 -5.04
N GLY A 140 -9.01 -8.23 -5.00
CA GLY A 140 -8.13 -8.30 -6.17
C GLY A 140 -7.74 -6.92 -6.70
N SER A 141 -8.68 -6.02 -6.89
CA SER A 141 -8.46 -4.67 -7.41
C SER A 141 -9.49 -3.69 -6.87
N GLY A 142 -9.30 -2.41 -7.14
CA GLY A 142 -10.18 -1.33 -6.72
C GLY A 142 -9.57 -0.44 -5.65
N GLY A 143 -10.06 0.78 -5.60
CA GLY A 143 -9.74 1.77 -4.58
C GLY A 143 -10.94 2.66 -4.28
N VAL A 144 -10.86 3.38 -3.19
CA VAL A 144 -11.82 4.43 -2.85
C VAL A 144 -11.04 5.65 -2.41
N LEU A 145 -11.36 6.78 -2.97
CA LEU A 145 -10.84 8.09 -2.60
C LEU A 145 -11.87 8.79 -1.71
N ALA A 146 -11.43 9.34 -0.58
CA ALA A 146 -12.25 10.09 0.36
C ALA A 146 -11.72 11.52 0.51
N VAL A 147 -12.59 12.51 0.32
CA VAL A 147 -12.30 13.93 0.47
C VAL A 147 -13.38 14.63 1.29
N GLN A 148 -13.05 15.80 1.84
CA GLN A 148 -13.94 16.47 2.78
C GLN A 148 -15.19 17.04 2.12
N ASP A 149 -15.06 17.68 0.97
CA ASP A 149 -16.16 18.44 0.35
C ASP A 149 -16.62 17.86 -1.00
N ALA A 150 -17.88 18.13 -1.32
CA ALA A 150 -18.53 17.63 -2.53
C ALA A 150 -17.99 18.26 -3.83
N ALA A 151 -17.49 19.49 -3.79
CA ALA A 151 -16.96 20.17 -4.97
C ALA A 151 -15.65 19.52 -5.39
N THR A 152 -14.75 19.27 -4.45
CA THR A 152 -13.51 18.51 -4.65
C THR A 152 -13.80 17.08 -5.13
N ALA A 153 -14.77 16.38 -4.53
CA ALA A 153 -15.17 15.06 -4.99
C ALA A 153 -15.62 15.06 -6.45
N LYS A 154 -16.43 16.04 -6.84
CA LYS A 154 -16.89 16.20 -8.24
C LYS A 154 -15.74 16.53 -9.20
N ALA A 155 -14.81 17.39 -8.81
CA ALA A 155 -13.64 17.74 -9.63
C ALA A 155 -12.75 16.50 -9.86
N LEU A 156 -12.51 15.71 -8.81
CA LEU A 156 -11.75 14.45 -8.89
C LEU A 156 -12.48 13.38 -9.70
N GLU A 157 -13.81 13.32 -9.63
CA GLU A 157 -14.61 12.44 -10.47
C GLU A 157 -14.44 12.77 -11.96
N GLN A 158 -14.53 14.04 -12.32
CA GLN A 158 -14.30 14.49 -13.68
C GLN A 158 -12.86 14.22 -14.15
N ALA A 159 -11.87 14.42 -13.29
CA ALA A 159 -10.48 14.10 -13.58
C ALA A 159 -10.26 12.59 -13.78
N ARG A 160 -10.88 11.75 -12.94
CA ARG A 160 -10.92 10.30 -13.09
C ARG A 160 -11.47 9.90 -14.45
N ASP A 161 -12.64 10.41 -14.81
CA ASP A 161 -13.36 10.01 -16.03
C ASP A 161 -12.57 10.31 -17.30
N ARG A 162 -11.76 11.38 -17.31
CA ARG A 162 -10.82 11.68 -18.41
C ARG A 162 -9.66 10.67 -18.51
N LEU A 163 -9.28 10.03 -17.43
CA LEU A 163 -8.16 9.07 -17.40
C LEU A 163 -8.61 7.62 -17.53
N LEU A 164 -9.91 7.33 -17.35
CA LEU A 164 -10.44 5.99 -17.45
C LEU A 164 -10.32 5.44 -18.87
N ARG A 165 -9.97 4.16 -18.96
CA ARG A 165 -10.07 3.35 -20.17
C ARG A 165 -11.33 2.50 -20.12
N PRO A 166 -12.01 2.27 -21.25
CA PRO A 166 -13.18 1.37 -21.28
C PRO A 166 -12.82 -0.02 -20.78
N GLY A 167 -13.68 -0.59 -19.94
CA GLY A 167 -13.58 -1.97 -19.49
C GLY A 167 -14.34 -2.91 -20.43
N ALA A 168 -13.77 -4.10 -20.70
CA ALA A 168 -14.46 -5.17 -21.40
C ALA A 168 -15.04 -6.16 -20.41
N LEU A 169 -16.26 -6.63 -20.64
CA LEU A 169 -16.94 -7.60 -19.77
C LEU A 169 -16.11 -8.89 -19.59
N ARG A 170 -15.47 -9.36 -20.65
CA ARG A 170 -14.58 -10.54 -20.60
C ARG A 170 -13.41 -10.32 -19.61
N ALA A 171 -12.77 -9.16 -19.68
CA ALA A 171 -11.66 -8.82 -18.78
C ALA A 171 -12.15 -8.71 -17.32
N GLU A 172 -13.35 -8.19 -17.10
CA GLU A 172 -13.97 -8.13 -15.78
C GLU A 172 -14.24 -9.53 -15.22
N LEU A 173 -14.82 -10.43 -16.02
CA LEU A 173 -15.06 -11.81 -15.62
C LEU A 173 -13.76 -12.52 -15.25
N VAL A 174 -12.70 -12.40 -16.06
CA VAL A 174 -11.38 -12.98 -15.79
C VAL A 174 -10.80 -12.39 -14.48
N SER A 175 -10.92 -11.08 -14.28
CA SER A 175 -10.43 -10.40 -13.09
C SER A 175 -11.11 -10.90 -11.80
N VAL A 176 -12.43 -11.01 -11.82
CA VAL A 176 -13.20 -11.50 -10.67
C VAL A 176 -12.91 -12.98 -10.44
N ALA A 177 -12.90 -13.81 -11.50
CA ALA A 177 -12.60 -15.24 -11.40
C ALA A 177 -11.20 -15.49 -10.83
N SER A 178 -10.16 -14.79 -11.32
CA SER A 178 -8.79 -14.90 -10.81
C SER A 178 -8.70 -14.45 -9.33
N SER A 179 -9.41 -13.40 -8.95
CA SER A 179 -9.48 -12.94 -7.56
C SER A 179 -10.15 -13.97 -6.65
N MET A 180 -11.22 -14.62 -7.14
CA MET A 180 -11.88 -15.71 -6.40
C MET A 180 -10.98 -16.94 -6.30
N ALA A 181 -10.33 -17.34 -7.38
CA ALA A 181 -9.38 -18.46 -7.41
C ALA A 181 -8.22 -18.24 -6.43
N ARG A 182 -7.65 -17.02 -6.39
CA ARG A 182 -6.63 -16.64 -5.40
C ARG A 182 -7.12 -16.80 -3.97
N GLN A 183 -8.36 -16.39 -3.67
CA GLN A 183 -8.94 -16.55 -2.33
C GLN A 183 -9.14 -18.03 -1.95
N VAL A 184 -9.52 -18.86 -2.92
CA VAL A 184 -9.64 -20.31 -2.73
C VAL A 184 -8.26 -20.94 -2.50
N ALA A 185 -7.27 -20.58 -3.32
CA ALA A 185 -5.89 -21.06 -3.17
C ALA A 185 -5.29 -20.72 -1.79
N LEU A 186 -5.53 -19.49 -1.31
CA LEU A 186 -5.11 -19.08 0.04
C LEU A 186 -5.79 -19.89 1.15
N ARG A 187 -7.07 -20.26 0.97
CA ARG A 187 -7.82 -21.06 1.97
C ARG A 187 -7.42 -22.52 1.98
N LEU A 188 -7.12 -23.09 0.80
CA LEU A 188 -6.81 -24.52 0.62
C LEU A 188 -5.31 -24.81 0.65
N ASP A 189 -4.46 -23.85 1.03
CA ASP A 189 -3.00 -23.97 1.03
C ASP A 189 -2.36 -24.30 -0.35
N LEU A 190 -3.05 -23.90 -1.43
CA LEU A 190 -2.58 -24.09 -2.81
C LEU A 190 -1.73 -22.92 -3.34
N VAL A 191 -1.12 -22.13 -2.46
CA VAL A 191 -0.31 -20.97 -2.84
C VAL A 191 0.91 -21.38 -3.66
N ARG A 192 1.63 -22.43 -3.23
CA ARG A 192 2.85 -22.93 -3.91
C ARG A 192 2.59 -23.42 -5.33
N PRO A 193 1.63 -24.32 -5.57
CA PRO A 193 1.32 -24.76 -6.94
C PRO A 193 0.78 -23.62 -7.81
N ALA A 194 0.04 -22.66 -7.24
CA ALA A 194 -0.42 -21.50 -7.98
C ALA A 194 0.73 -20.58 -8.41
N LEU A 195 1.71 -20.32 -7.54
CA LEU A 195 2.92 -19.55 -7.89
C LEU A 195 3.78 -20.29 -8.93
N ALA A 196 3.96 -21.60 -8.81
CA ALA A 196 4.69 -22.41 -9.78
C ALA A 196 4.03 -22.35 -11.16
N LEU A 197 2.69 -22.37 -11.22
CA LEU A 197 1.95 -22.24 -12.48
C LEU A 197 2.10 -20.84 -13.08
N MET A 198 2.06 -19.79 -12.28
CA MET A 198 2.27 -18.41 -12.76
C MET A 198 3.67 -18.23 -13.35
N ARG A 199 4.70 -18.82 -12.73
CA ARG A 199 6.07 -18.85 -13.27
C ARG A 199 6.16 -19.55 -14.61
N LEU A 200 5.56 -20.74 -14.71
CA LEU A 200 5.50 -21.50 -15.96
C LEU A 200 4.79 -20.77 -17.11
N LEU A 201 3.81 -19.93 -16.78
CA LEU A 201 3.07 -19.12 -17.74
C LEU A 201 3.75 -17.79 -18.10
N GLY A 202 4.95 -17.52 -17.56
CA GLY A 202 5.66 -16.26 -17.79
C GLY A 202 4.92 -15.01 -17.32
N MET A 203 4.06 -15.16 -16.30
CA MET A 203 3.25 -14.08 -15.74
C MET A 203 3.99 -13.35 -14.61
N GLU A 204 5.31 -13.39 -14.63
CA GLU A 204 6.14 -12.63 -13.68
C GLU A 204 6.47 -11.25 -14.26
N GLU A 205 6.45 -10.27 -13.38
CA GLU A 205 6.87 -8.90 -13.65
C GLU A 205 8.41 -8.86 -13.78
N GLU A 206 8.91 -8.07 -14.71
CA GLU A 206 10.35 -7.83 -14.83
C GLU A 206 10.85 -7.08 -13.58
N ARG A 207 11.68 -7.75 -12.79
CA ARG A 207 12.21 -7.23 -11.54
C ARG A 207 13.73 -7.18 -11.55
N GLU A 208 14.24 -6.14 -10.94
CA GLU A 208 15.65 -5.99 -10.60
C GLU A 208 15.79 -6.20 -9.09
N GLY A 209 16.17 -7.41 -8.69
CA GLY A 209 16.07 -7.83 -7.28
C GLY A 209 14.61 -7.97 -6.84
N TYR A 210 14.21 -7.21 -5.81
CA TYR A 210 12.83 -7.21 -5.28
C TYR A 210 12.00 -6.01 -5.74
N ARG A 211 12.57 -5.13 -6.56
CA ARG A 211 11.94 -3.92 -7.10
C ARG A 211 11.63 -4.08 -8.59
N ILE A 212 10.73 -3.24 -9.10
CA ILE A 212 10.48 -3.11 -10.55
C ILE A 212 11.75 -2.59 -11.21
N ALA A 213 12.10 -3.12 -12.39
CA ALA A 213 13.27 -2.66 -13.13
C ALA A 213 13.18 -1.15 -13.45
N LEU A 214 14.17 -0.39 -13.01
CA LEU A 214 14.12 1.09 -13.08
C LEU A 214 14.18 1.61 -14.52
N ARG A 215 14.94 0.95 -15.41
CA ARG A 215 15.12 1.36 -16.81
C ARG A 215 15.42 2.86 -16.93
N ALA A 216 16.48 3.30 -16.26
CA ALA A 216 16.80 4.71 -16.03
C ALA A 216 16.73 5.63 -17.27
N PRO A 217 17.20 5.24 -18.50
CA PRO A 217 17.07 6.08 -19.69
C PRO A 217 15.62 6.30 -20.11
N GLU A 218 14.78 5.25 -20.03
CA GLU A 218 13.35 5.34 -20.36
C GLU A 218 12.61 6.21 -19.34
N LEU A 219 12.95 6.06 -18.05
CA LEU A 219 12.37 6.83 -16.97
C LEU A 219 12.71 8.32 -17.10
N ALA A 220 13.94 8.67 -17.48
CA ALA A 220 14.33 10.05 -17.78
C ALA A 220 13.50 10.65 -18.93
N GLY A 221 13.23 9.84 -19.97
CA GLY A 221 12.32 10.23 -21.07
C GLY A 221 10.87 10.44 -20.63
N ALA A 222 10.38 9.62 -19.68
CA ALA A 222 9.06 9.80 -19.09
C ALA A 222 8.98 11.08 -18.23
N LEU A 223 10.02 11.34 -17.44
CA LEU A 223 10.13 12.56 -16.62
C LEU A 223 10.08 13.86 -17.44
N ALA A 224 10.68 13.86 -18.63
CA ALA A 224 10.60 15.02 -19.53
C ALA A 224 9.16 15.31 -20.01
N GLN A 225 8.25 14.35 -19.88
CA GLN A 225 6.83 14.48 -20.24
C GLN A 225 5.94 14.77 -19.01
N ALA A 226 6.49 14.78 -17.80
CA ALA A 226 5.71 15.02 -16.58
C ALA A 226 5.19 16.49 -16.54
N PRO A 227 3.95 16.72 -16.06
CA PRO A 227 3.03 15.74 -15.48
C PRO A 227 2.27 14.92 -16.53
N SER A 228 2.44 13.60 -16.52
CA SER A 228 1.80 12.69 -17.47
C SER A 228 1.70 11.26 -16.90
N LEU A 229 0.51 10.82 -16.56
CA LEU A 229 0.34 9.44 -16.07
C LEU A 229 0.61 8.37 -17.16
N PRO A 230 0.18 8.56 -18.44
CA PRO A 230 0.46 7.58 -19.49
C PRO A 230 1.95 7.30 -19.75
N ALA A 231 2.81 8.31 -19.61
CA ALA A 231 4.25 8.16 -19.81
C ALA A 231 4.88 7.20 -18.80
N PHE A 232 4.25 7.03 -17.64
CA PHE A 232 4.72 6.16 -16.54
C PHE A 232 4.00 4.80 -16.49
N ASP A 233 3.13 4.48 -17.46
CA ASP A 233 2.44 3.18 -17.52
C ASP A 233 3.38 1.97 -17.34
N PRO A 234 4.63 1.93 -17.88
CA PRO A 234 5.53 0.80 -17.70
C PRO A 234 5.89 0.47 -16.23
N TRP A 235 5.88 1.48 -15.35
CA TRP A 235 6.22 1.31 -13.93
C TRP A 235 5.01 1.32 -13.00
N VAL A 236 3.91 1.94 -13.41
CA VAL A 236 2.66 2.02 -12.61
C VAL A 236 1.76 0.83 -12.85
N ARG A 237 1.90 0.15 -13.99
CA ARG A 237 1.13 -1.03 -14.36
C ARG A 237 1.79 -2.30 -13.85
N ALA A 238 1.61 -2.61 -12.59
CA ALA A 238 2.29 -3.72 -11.91
C ALA A 238 1.49 -5.03 -11.85
N ASP A 239 0.37 -5.17 -12.55
CA ASP A 239 -0.45 -6.38 -12.50
C ASP A 239 -1.21 -6.63 -13.82
N LEU A 240 -1.86 -7.80 -13.91
CA LEU A 240 -2.70 -8.21 -15.05
C LEU A 240 -3.92 -7.29 -15.23
N HIS A 241 -4.22 -6.45 -14.25
CA HIS A 241 -5.35 -5.54 -14.26
C HIS A 241 -4.86 -4.12 -14.48
N THR A 242 -5.26 -3.54 -15.60
CA THR A 242 -4.91 -2.15 -15.88
C THR A 242 -5.53 -1.23 -14.80
N TYR A 243 -4.68 -0.51 -14.09
CA TYR A 243 -5.04 0.36 -12.96
C TYR A 243 -5.99 1.52 -13.34
N ARG A 244 -6.18 1.77 -14.65
CA ARG A 244 -7.09 2.80 -15.21
C ARG A 244 -8.32 2.23 -15.93
N THR A 245 -8.55 0.92 -15.92
CA THR A 245 -9.70 0.35 -16.62
C THR A 245 -10.94 0.43 -15.73
N SER A 246 -12.03 0.99 -16.28
CA SER A 246 -13.31 1.09 -15.59
C SER A 246 -13.81 -0.28 -15.14
N ARG A 247 -14.44 -0.33 -13.98
CA ARG A 247 -14.98 -1.57 -13.38
C ARG A 247 -16.50 -1.60 -13.55
N GLY A 248 -16.98 -2.69 -14.10
CA GLY A 248 -18.40 -2.92 -14.31
C GLY A 248 -19.14 -3.41 -13.06
N PRO A 249 -20.42 -3.77 -13.22
CA PRO A 249 -21.27 -4.16 -12.10
C PRO A 249 -20.80 -5.40 -11.34
N LEU A 250 -20.22 -6.38 -12.04
CA LEU A 250 -19.75 -7.62 -11.41
C LEU A 250 -18.57 -7.39 -10.46
N ALA A 251 -17.57 -6.59 -10.88
CA ALA A 251 -16.45 -6.23 -10.04
C ALA A 251 -16.93 -5.40 -8.83
N ARG A 252 -17.83 -4.45 -9.02
CA ARG A 252 -18.45 -3.64 -7.95
C ARG A 252 -19.19 -4.51 -6.93
N TRP A 253 -19.98 -5.46 -7.40
CA TRP A 253 -20.67 -6.42 -6.54
C TRP A 253 -19.66 -7.24 -5.72
N TYR A 254 -18.62 -7.78 -6.36
CA TYR A 254 -17.58 -8.55 -5.70
C TYR A 254 -16.83 -7.72 -4.65
N GLN A 255 -16.41 -6.50 -5.00
CA GLN A 255 -15.77 -5.56 -4.08
C GLN A 255 -16.64 -5.26 -2.85
N SER A 256 -17.95 -5.00 -3.07
CA SER A 256 -18.91 -4.76 -1.98
C SER A 256 -19.02 -5.96 -1.04
N ARG A 257 -19.10 -7.17 -1.62
CA ARG A 257 -19.19 -8.42 -0.87
C ARG A 257 -17.92 -8.71 -0.07
N ARG A 258 -16.75 -8.38 -0.64
CA ARG A 258 -15.47 -8.54 0.04
C ARG A 258 -15.29 -7.51 1.17
N LEU A 259 -15.65 -6.28 0.93
CA LEU A 259 -15.57 -5.23 1.95
C LEU A 259 -16.48 -5.53 3.16
N ALA A 260 -17.67 -6.05 2.94
CA ALA A 260 -18.58 -6.45 4.01
C ALA A 260 -18.02 -7.57 4.92
N LYS A 261 -17.01 -8.34 4.47
CA LYS A 261 -16.35 -9.38 5.28
C LYS A 261 -15.27 -8.83 6.22
N VAL A 262 -14.79 -7.63 5.96
CA VAL A 262 -13.70 -7.03 6.76
C VAL A 262 -14.11 -6.93 8.23
N GLU A 263 -15.32 -6.45 8.50
CA GLU A 263 -15.86 -6.37 9.85
C GLU A 263 -15.97 -7.74 10.53
N GLY A 264 -16.43 -8.75 9.82
CA GLY A 264 -16.50 -10.13 10.34
C GLY A 264 -15.13 -10.79 10.60
N GLU A 265 -14.08 -10.29 9.98
CA GLU A 265 -12.70 -10.75 10.19
C GLU A 265 -11.96 -9.98 11.29
N ARG A 266 -12.51 -8.84 11.73
CA ARG A 266 -11.86 -7.92 12.69
C ARG A 266 -11.41 -8.60 13.99
N SER A 267 -12.28 -9.34 14.65
CA SER A 267 -11.96 -10.01 15.93
C SER A 267 -10.83 -11.04 15.76
N ARG A 268 -10.86 -11.79 14.66
CA ARG A 268 -9.79 -12.76 14.34
C ARG A 268 -8.47 -12.07 14.05
N ARG A 269 -8.51 -10.95 13.37
CA ARG A 269 -7.32 -10.15 13.05
C ARG A 269 -6.70 -9.58 14.33
N LEU A 270 -7.52 -9.01 15.23
CA LEU A 270 -7.08 -8.52 16.54
C LEU A 270 -6.45 -9.64 17.39
N ALA A 271 -7.07 -10.82 17.44
CA ALA A 271 -6.51 -11.96 18.16
C ALA A 271 -5.14 -12.36 17.58
N GLY A 272 -5.00 -12.38 16.25
CA GLY A 272 -3.73 -12.67 15.58
C GLY A 272 -2.67 -11.61 15.83
N VAL A 273 -3.03 -10.32 15.85
CA VAL A 273 -2.10 -9.23 16.21
C VAL A 273 -1.54 -9.46 17.61
N ARG A 274 -2.40 -9.68 18.61
CA ARG A 274 -1.99 -9.95 20.00
C ARG A 274 -1.10 -11.20 20.12
N SER A 275 -1.41 -12.25 19.39
CA SER A 275 -0.62 -13.47 19.39
C SER A 275 0.78 -13.28 18.79
N LEU A 276 0.90 -12.52 17.70
CA LEU A 276 2.20 -12.21 17.07
C LEU A 276 2.97 -11.16 17.87
N ALA A 277 2.30 -10.23 18.55
CA ALA A 277 2.92 -9.24 19.41
C ALA A 277 3.64 -9.83 20.63
N ALA A 278 3.33 -11.06 20.99
CA ALA A 278 4.03 -11.77 22.07
C ALA A 278 5.41 -12.31 21.64
N LEU A 279 5.78 -12.22 20.37
CA LEU A 279 7.08 -12.67 19.86
C LEU A 279 8.18 -11.63 20.15
N PRO A 280 9.40 -12.05 20.51
CA PRO A 280 10.48 -11.14 20.90
C PRO A 280 10.96 -10.25 19.73
N GLY A 281 10.73 -10.64 18.49
CA GLY A 281 11.09 -9.88 17.29
C GLY A 281 10.00 -8.92 16.80
N VAL A 282 8.91 -8.71 17.55
CA VAL A 282 7.86 -7.77 17.10
C VAL A 282 8.39 -6.33 17.08
N ALA A 283 8.03 -5.57 16.05
CA ALA A 283 8.35 -4.15 15.99
C ALA A 283 7.65 -3.39 17.14
N ALA A 284 8.39 -2.53 17.83
CA ALA A 284 7.90 -1.90 19.08
C ALA A 284 6.59 -1.11 18.90
N GLY A 285 6.37 -0.48 17.74
CA GLY A 285 5.13 0.24 17.46
C GLY A 285 3.88 -0.64 17.39
N VAL A 286 4.02 -1.96 17.24
CA VAL A 286 2.88 -2.89 17.30
C VAL A 286 2.30 -2.96 18.70
N LEU A 287 3.16 -2.83 19.73
CA LEU A 287 2.74 -2.89 21.13
C LEU A 287 1.84 -1.71 21.53
N ASP A 288 1.98 -0.59 20.83
CA ASP A 288 1.13 0.60 21.03
C ASP A 288 -0.22 0.49 20.29
N GLN A 289 -0.41 -0.58 19.47
CA GLN A 289 -1.54 -0.71 18.54
C GLN A 289 -2.25 -2.08 18.66
N LEU A 290 -2.27 -2.68 19.85
CA LEU A 290 -2.86 -4.01 20.10
C LEU A 290 -4.39 -4.07 19.96
N ASP A 291 -5.05 -2.93 19.89
CA ASP A 291 -6.48 -2.74 19.66
C ASP A 291 -6.79 -2.46 18.17
N GLN A 292 -5.78 -2.33 17.32
CA GLN A 292 -5.92 -2.07 15.90
C GLN A 292 -5.84 -3.37 15.08
N PRO A 293 -6.74 -3.57 14.11
CA PRO A 293 -6.72 -4.77 13.25
C PRO A 293 -5.70 -4.61 12.11
N LEU A 294 -4.43 -4.64 12.45
CA LEU A 294 -3.32 -4.41 11.52
C LEU A 294 -3.43 -5.30 10.27
N PHE A 295 -3.04 -4.76 9.12
CA PHE A 295 -2.97 -5.52 7.87
C PHE A 295 -1.90 -6.61 7.92
N ARG A 296 -0.75 -6.27 8.48
CA ARG A 296 0.38 -7.16 8.74
C ARG A 296 0.97 -6.83 10.10
N VAL A 297 1.60 -7.79 10.75
CA VAL A 297 2.42 -7.55 11.94
C VAL A 297 3.89 -7.62 11.50
N PRO A 298 4.64 -6.52 11.55
CA PRO A 298 6.06 -6.52 11.24
C PRO A 298 6.85 -7.17 12.38
N LEU A 299 7.63 -8.19 12.04
CA LEU A 299 8.62 -8.82 12.90
C LEU A 299 10.01 -8.49 12.36
N LEU A 300 10.94 -8.20 13.24
CA LEU A 300 12.32 -7.84 12.90
C LEU A 300 13.21 -9.03 13.24
N VAL A 301 13.73 -9.71 12.23
CA VAL A 301 14.42 -11.00 12.36
C VAL A 301 15.76 -10.99 11.63
N LYS A 302 16.77 -11.66 12.19
CA LYS A 302 18.11 -11.75 11.57
C LYS A 302 18.14 -12.58 10.30
N GLU A 303 17.45 -13.72 10.31
CA GLU A 303 17.45 -14.69 9.20
C GLU A 303 16.12 -14.62 8.42
N ARG A 304 15.83 -13.43 7.82
CA ARG A 304 14.57 -13.18 7.13
C ARG A 304 14.26 -14.22 6.05
N ASP A 305 15.23 -14.56 5.21
CA ASP A 305 15.04 -15.48 4.09
C ASP A 305 14.68 -16.90 4.55
N ARG A 306 15.33 -17.36 5.61
CA ARG A 306 15.02 -18.64 6.26
C ARG A 306 13.58 -18.62 6.82
N ALA A 307 13.20 -17.51 7.44
CA ALA A 307 11.85 -17.34 7.99
C ALA A 307 10.79 -17.33 6.88
N ILE A 308 11.02 -16.63 5.76
CA ILE A 308 10.12 -16.62 4.60
C ILE A 308 9.94 -18.04 4.07
N ALA A 309 11.04 -18.77 3.80
CA ALA A 309 10.97 -20.13 3.30
C ALA A 309 10.25 -21.10 4.27
N ALA A 310 10.42 -20.91 5.58
CA ALA A 310 9.74 -21.71 6.58
C ALA A 310 8.23 -21.42 6.65
N LEU A 311 7.83 -20.14 6.56
CA LEU A 311 6.42 -19.73 6.52
C LEU A 311 5.71 -20.19 5.25
N GLU A 312 6.38 -20.10 4.10
CA GLU A 312 5.84 -20.62 2.84
C GLU A 312 5.55 -22.12 2.90
N ARG A 313 6.39 -22.91 3.58
CA ARG A 313 6.14 -24.33 3.79
C ARG A 313 4.87 -24.61 4.62
N ARG A 314 4.42 -23.64 5.40
CA ARG A 314 3.18 -23.68 6.20
C ARG A 314 1.99 -22.99 5.52
N GLY A 315 2.12 -22.60 4.24
CA GLY A 315 1.07 -21.91 3.50
C GLY A 315 0.82 -20.47 3.98
N VAL A 316 1.79 -19.86 4.69
CA VAL A 316 1.71 -18.45 5.10
C VAL A 316 2.47 -17.61 4.09
N ALA A 317 1.72 -16.87 3.27
CA ALA A 317 2.31 -15.96 2.29
C ALA A 317 2.88 -14.74 2.98
N THR A 318 4.17 -14.54 2.82
CA THR A 318 4.92 -13.36 3.21
C THR A 318 5.98 -13.10 2.14
N GLY A 319 6.80 -12.07 2.30
CA GLY A 319 7.84 -11.77 1.31
C GLY A 319 8.62 -10.52 1.65
N TYR A 320 9.54 -10.20 0.76
CA TYR A 320 10.33 -8.98 0.81
C TYR A 320 9.43 -7.82 0.43
N LEU A 321 9.12 -6.95 1.38
CA LEU A 321 8.37 -5.75 1.10
C LEU A 321 9.32 -4.56 1.07
N TYR A 322 9.44 -3.97 -0.15
CA TYR A 322 10.07 -2.67 -0.36
C TYR A 322 11.57 -2.64 -0.05
N ASP A 323 12.29 -3.67 -0.50
CA ASP A 323 13.73 -3.82 -0.38
C ASP A 323 14.38 -3.80 -1.78
N PRO A 324 15.40 -2.94 -2.03
CA PRO A 324 15.99 -1.94 -1.13
C PRO A 324 15.11 -0.69 -0.94
N PRO A 325 15.40 0.20 0.06
CA PRO A 325 14.74 1.50 0.20
C PRO A 325 14.95 2.40 -1.03
N TYR A 326 14.10 3.42 -1.19
CA TYR A 326 14.19 4.33 -2.34
C TYR A 326 15.51 5.07 -2.47
N ASP A 327 16.19 5.37 -1.36
CA ASP A 327 17.53 5.95 -1.36
C ASP A 327 18.56 5.11 -2.14
N ASP A 328 18.40 3.79 -2.13
CA ASP A 328 19.29 2.85 -2.81
C ASP A 328 18.73 2.39 -4.16
N TYR A 329 17.40 2.34 -4.29
CA TYR A 329 16.72 1.91 -5.52
C TYR A 329 16.73 2.98 -6.62
N ALA A 330 16.43 4.24 -6.27
CA ALA A 330 16.23 5.30 -7.25
C ALA A 330 16.92 6.63 -6.87
N PRO A 331 18.23 6.62 -6.48
CA PRO A 331 18.90 7.80 -5.94
C PRO A 331 18.97 8.98 -6.93
N SER A 332 18.94 8.71 -8.24
CA SER A 332 18.96 9.76 -9.27
C SER A 332 17.63 10.45 -9.48
N PHE A 333 16.55 9.95 -8.88
CA PHE A 333 15.19 10.42 -9.08
C PHE A 333 14.51 10.90 -7.79
N THR A 334 15.25 10.89 -6.67
CA THR A 334 14.76 11.27 -5.35
C THR A 334 15.73 12.21 -4.66
N GLU A 335 15.23 13.05 -3.77
CA GLU A 335 16.07 13.76 -2.80
C GLU A 335 16.30 12.81 -1.60
N PRO A 336 17.56 12.54 -1.23
CA PRO A 336 17.88 11.47 -0.27
C PRO A 336 17.41 11.79 1.15
N SER A 337 17.15 10.76 1.92
CA SER A 337 16.86 10.86 3.35
C SER A 337 18.11 11.37 4.13
N PRO A 338 17.91 12.25 5.12
CA PRO A 338 19.00 12.66 6.02
C PRO A 338 19.50 11.50 6.90
N ALA A 339 18.71 10.42 7.08
CA ALA A 339 19.04 9.27 7.91
C ALA A 339 18.68 7.92 7.27
N PRO A 340 19.30 7.54 6.12
CA PRO A 340 18.90 6.34 5.34
C PRO A 340 19.21 5.01 6.04
N ALA A 341 20.10 5.01 7.04
CA ALA A 341 20.53 3.79 7.72
C ALA A 341 19.37 3.05 8.42
N ALA A 342 18.38 3.77 8.96
CA ALA A 342 17.22 3.16 9.58
C ALA A 342 16.34 2.41 8.57
N ALA A 343 16.14 2.99 7.38
CA ALA A 343 15.38 2.37 6.30
C ALA A 343 16.07 1.12 5.74
N ARG A 344 17.38 1.17 5.53
CA ARG A 344 18.19 0.00 5.11
C ARG A 344 18.10 -1.13 6.11
N TRP A 345 18.26 -0.80 7.40
CA TRP A 345 18.17 -1.80 8.45
C TRP A 345 16.77 -2.42 8.52
N TRP A 346 15.72 -1.58 8.46
CA TRP A 346 14.33 -2.07 8.48
C TRP A 346 14.04 -2.96 7.27
N ALA A 347 14.36 -2.52 6.06
CA ALA A 347 14.12 -3.28 4.83
C ALA A 347 14.82 -4.64 4.85
N ALA A 348 16.04 -4.73 5.43
CA ALA A 348 16.80 -5.97 5.54
C ALA A 348 16.22 -6.97 6.55
N HIS A 349 15.52 -6.51 7.59
CA HIS A 349 15.11 -7.36 8.71
C HIS A 349 13.60 -7.60 8.82
N VAL A 350 12.78 -6.73 8.22
CA VAL A 350 11.33 -6.83 8.39
C VAL A 350 10.73 -8.06 7.71
N LEU A 351 9.94 -8.79 8.49
CA LEU A 351 9.13 -9.93 8.06
C LEU A 351 7.65 -9.62 8.37
N PRO A 352 6.85 -9.21 7.38
CA PRO A 352 5.45 -8.85 7.58
C PRO A 352 4.56 -10.10 7.58
N VAL A 353 3.92 -10.40 8.70
CA VAL A 353 3.05 -11.58 8.87
C VAL A 353 1.59 -11.18 8.92
N ASP A 354 0.74 -11.86 8.14
CA ASP A 354 -0.71 -11.64 8.20
C ASP A 354 -1.30 -12.21 9.51
N PRO A 355 -1.91 -11.39 10.36
CA PRO A 355 -2.46 -11.85 11.64
C PRO A 355 -3.57 -12.88 11.49
N LEU A 356 -4.27 -12.94 10.36
CA LEU A 356 -5.27 -14.00 10.10
C LEU A 356 -4.65 -15.41 10.04
N TYR A 357 -3.35 -15.50 9.76
CA TYR A 357 -2.59 -16.75 9.71
C TYR A 357 -1.65 -16.95 10.91
N ALA A 358 -1.80 -16.17 11.98
CA ALA A 358 -0.96 -16.26 13.18
C ALA A 358 -0.84 -17.68 13.72
N HIS A 359 -1.95 -18.45 13.74
CA HIS A 359 -1.96 -19.83 14.23
C HIS A 359 -1.03 -20.79 13.46
N ARG A 360 -0.77 -20.50 12.16
CA ARG A 360 0.16 -21.28 11.33
C ARG A 360 1.59 -20.74 11.43
N ALA A 361 1.71 -19.44 11.62
CA ALA A 361 3.01 -18.76 11.66
C ALA A 361 3.73 -18.98 13.00
N LEU A 362 3.02 -18.93 14.12
CA LEU A 362 3.60 -19.02 15.47
C LEU A 362 4.52 -20.23 15.70
N PRO A 363 4.18 -21.46 15.25
CA PRO A 363 5.07 -22.62 15.45
C PRO A 363 6.42 -22.48 14.75
N VAL A 364 6.51 -21.64 13.72
CA VAL A 364 7.75 -21.38 12.95
C VAL A 364 8.52 -20.20 13.53
N LEU A 365 7.80 -19.19 14.03
CA LEU A 365 8.37 -17.90 14.42
C LEU A 365 8.93 -17.89 15.84
N ARG A 366 8.52 -18.84 16.72
CA ARG A 366 8.98 -18.91 18.12
C ARG A 366 10.47 -19.09 18.26
N ASP A 367 11.09 -19.79 17.31
CA ASP A 367 12.52 -20.12 17.34
C ASP A 367 13.38 -19.12 16.55
N LEU A 368 12.78 -18.05 16.02
CA LEU A 368 13.52 -17.05 15.26
C LEU A 368 14.25 -16.08 16.17
N VAL A 369 15.47 -15.75 15.76
CA VAL A 369 16.32 -14.77 16.47
C VAL A 369 15.91 -13.36 16.05
N PRO A 370 15.55 -12.47 17.01
CA PRO A 370 15.30 -11.05 16.72
C PRO A 370 16.53 -10.37 16.12
N ALA A 371 16.28 -9.33 15.30
CA ALA A 371 17.33 -8.52 14.67
C ALA A 371 17.99 -7.52 15.65
#